data_b28a9a01f7c841c226846808afdf7ef0
#
_entry.id   b28a9a01f7c841c226846808afdf7ef0
#
_cell.length_a   1.000
_cell.length_b   1.000
_cell.length_c   1.000
_cell.angle_alpha   90.00
_cell.angle_beta   90.00
_cell.angle_gamma   90.00
#
_symmetry.space_group_name_H-M   'P 1'
#
loop_
_entity.id
_entity.type
_entity.pdbx_description
1 polymer ?
#
loop_
_entity_poly.entity_id
_entity_poly.type
_entity_poly.pdbx_seq_one_letter_code
_entity_poly.pdbx_strand_id
1 'polypeptide(L)'
;IDTYQEGDSRLEDTWLMGQQFDAEGNPLYGVYDKKGELLIFSKELPDGNYTNEMEGYRYNKQEVPAGSEWSCSTDIPLLRYSEVLLMKAECLLRTNQPGAGELVTEVRKRAFKANPSKAIVTDDELKENSSYKWGVVEKYQITDPGNQDPIEFGRLFDERCWEFVWEGYTRRDMIRFGIFCKKSWLSHKPQGDHRIVFPIPQRAVDANPKLTQNPAYAN
;
A
#
# COMPACT_ATOMS: atom_id res chain seq x y z
N ILE A 1 4.97 0.12 5.95
CA ILE A 1 5.55 -0.94 6.78
C ILE A 1 5.48 -0.55 8.26
N ASP A 2 5.99 0.61 8.68
CA ASP A 2 6.05 1.05 10.09
C ASP A 2 4.68 1.30 10.75
N THR A 3 3.62 1.30 10.00
CA THR A 3 2.26 1.55 10.50
C THR A 3 1.48 0.27 10.81
N TYR A 4 1.99 -0.91 10.45
CA TYR A 4 1.37 -2.17 10.85
C TYR A 4 1.33 -2.30 12.37
N GLN A 5 0.22 -2.82 12.88
CA GLN A 5 0.09 -3.06 14.31
C GLN A 5 0.89 -4.29 14.75
N GLU A 6 1.38 -4.28 15.95
CA GLU A 6 2.08 -5.43 16.53
C GLU A 6 1.20 -6.69 16.51
N GLY A 7 1.71 -7.77 15.92
CA GLY A 7 1.00 -9.04 15.76
C GLY A 7 0.06 -9.10 14.55
N ASP A 8 0.11 -8.11 13.67
CA ASP A 8 -0.57 -8.15 12.38
C ASP A 8 0.25 -8.98 11.38
N SER A 9 -0.18 -10.23 11.13
CA SER A 9 0.55 -11.15 10.26
C SER A 9 0.66 -10.67 8.80
N ARG A 10 -0.15 -9.70 8.38
CA ARG A 10 -0.08 -9.14 7.02
C ARG A 10 1.28 -8.50 6.73
N LEU A 11 2.00 -8.03 7.76
CA LEU A 11 3.36 -7.55 7.58
C LEU A 11 4.28 -8.68 7.10
N GLU A 12 4.30 -9.79 7.82
CA GLU A 12 5.16 -10.94 7.51
C GLU A 12 4.65 -11.72 6.28
N ASP A 13 3.33 -11.85 6.12
CA ASP A 13 2.71 -12.52 4.97
C ASP A 13 2.95 -11.75 3.64
N THR A 14 3.21 -10.45 3.71
CA THR A 14 3.36 -9.59 2.52
C THR A 14 4.83 -9.33 2.16
N TRP A 15 5.72 -9.34 3.13
CA TRP A 15 7.10 -8.89 2.96
C TRP A 15 8.10 -9.92 3.43
N LEU A 16 9.03 -10.29 2.56
CA LEU A 16 10.24 -10.99 2.96
C LEU A 16 11.19 -9.99 3.63
N MET A 17 11.55 -10.26 4.86
CA MET A 17 12.32 -9.36 5.72
C MET A 17 13.45 -10.15 6.42
N GLY A 18 14.57 -9.50 6.69
CA GLY A 18 15.69 -10.10 7.41
C GLY A 18 16.38 -11.22 6.67
N GLN A 19 17.00 -12.13 7.41
CA GLN A 19 17.69 -13.31 6.86
C GLN A 19 16.71 -14.23 6.14
N GLN A 20 17.08 -14.67 4.93
CA GLN A 20 16.31 -15.62 4.15
C GLN A 20 16.83 -17.05 4.31
N PHE A 21 15.93 -18.01 4.21
CA PHE A 21 16.19 -19.44 4.39
C PHE A 21 15.55 -20.24 3.25
N ASP A 22 16.13 -21.41 2.94
CA ASP A 22 15.52 -22.38 2.04
C ASP A 22 14.38 -23.17 2.74
N ALA A 23 13.76 -24.10 2.02
CA ALA A 23 12.68 -24.93 2.54
C ALA A 23 13.13 -25.88 3.67
N GLU A 24 14.40 -26.21 3.73
CA GLU A 24 15.04 -27.04 4.74
C GLU A 24 15.51 -26.24 5.97
N GLY A 25 15.39 -24.90 5.93
CA GLY A 25 15.81 -24.02 7.00
C GLY A 25 17.29 -23.63 6.99
N ASN A 26 18.01 -23.90 5.90
CA ASN A 26 19.40 -23.45 5.75
C ASN A 26 19.43 -21.97 5.33
N PRO A 27 20.39 -21.17 5.80
CA PRO A 27 20.50 -19.78 5.38
C PRO A 27 20.83 -19.66 3.90
N LEU A 28 20.13 -18.75 3.22
CA LEU A 28 20.42 -18.38 1.84
C LEU A 28 21.53 -17.32 1.79
N TYR A 29 22.28 -17.35 0.68
CA TYR A 29 23.39 -16.45 0.39
C TYR A 29 23.16 -15.72 -0.92
N GLY A 30 23.70 -14.51 -1.04
CA GLY A 30 23.73 -13.74 -2.27
C GLY A 30 24.49 -14.49 -3.40
N VAL A 31 24.05 -14.30 -4.63
CA VAL A 31 24.59 -14.98 -5.82
C VAL A 31 25.19 -14.02 -6.85
N TYR A 32 24.88 -12.74 -6.76
CA TYR A 32 25.36 -11.71 -7.70
C TYR A 32 26.39 -10.78 -7.02
N ASP A 33 26.01 -9.56 -6.75
CA ASP A 33 26.87 -8.49 -6.20
C ASP A 33 27.30 -8.72 -4.75
N LYS A 34 26.53 -9.53 -3.99
CA LYS A 34 26.81 -9.94 -2.61
C LYS A 34 27.10 -11.44 -2.48
N LYS A 35 27.75 -11.99 -3.49
CA LYS A 35 28.04 -13.43 -3.55
C LYS A 35 28.76 -13.95 -2.32
N GLY A 36 28.14 -14.91 -1.65
CA GLY A 36 28.66 -15.57 -0.46
C GLY A 36 28.41 -14.83 0.87
N GLU A 37 27.82 -13.64 0.84
CA GLU A 37 27.28 -13.00 2.04
C GLU A 37 25.87 -13.55 2.34
N LEU A 38 25.44 -13.53 3.62
CA LEU A 38 24.08 -13.94 4.00
C LEU A 38 23.04 -13.08 3.28
N LEU A 39 22.01 -13.70 2.70
CA LEU A 39 20.92 -12.99 2.03
C LEU A 39 19.97 -12.38 3.06
N ILE A 40 20.16 -11.10 3.36
CA ILE A 40 19.40 -10.36 4.35
C ILE A 40 18.66 -9.20 3.67
N PHE A 41 17.33 -9.23 3.67
CA PHE A 41 16.55 -8.09 3.18
C PHE A 41 16.40 -7.05 4.28
N SER A 42 17.05 -5.90 4.11
CA SER A 42 17.01 -4.79 5.04
C SER A 42 15.90 -3.80 4.70
N LYS A 43 15.38 -3.11 5.71
CA LYS A 43 14.38 -2.06 5.51
C LYS A 43 14.97 -0.81 4.84
N GLU A 44 16.20 -0.51 5.18
CA GLU A 44 16.90 0.70 4.74
C GLU A 44 17.77 0.38 3.52
N LEU A 45 17.66 1.24 2.51
CA LEU A 45 18.50 1.19 1.34
C LEU A 45 19.73 2.05 1.61
N PRO A 46 20.97 1.56 1.38
CA PRO A 46 22.16 2.38 1.49
C PRO A 46 22.12 3.56 0.51
N ASP A 47 22.67 4.70 0.91
CA ASP A 47 22.73 5.90 0.09
C ASP A 47 23.40 5.63 -1.28
N GLY A 48 22.59 5.62 -2.34
CA GLY A 48 23.04 5.69 -3.72
C GLY A 48 23.63 4.42 -4.33
N ASN A 49 23.75 3.35 -3.58
CA ASN A 49 24.16 2.04 -4.08
C ASN A 49 22.96 1.10 -4.15
N TYR A 50 22.47 0.88 -5.34
CA TYR A 50 21.50 -0.18 -5.58
C TYR A 50 22.23 -1.52 -5.64
N THR A 51 22.18 -2.28 -4.55
CA THR A 51 22.49 -3.69 -4.64
C THR A 51 21.21 -4.45 -4.94
N ASN A 52 21.22 -5.25 -5.98
CA ASN A 52 20.01 -5.91 -6.46
C ASN A 52 19.51 -7.02 -5.53
N GLU A 53 20.34 -7.49 -4.59
CA GLU A 53 20.05 -8.70 -3.84
C GLU A 53 19.55 -8.45 -2.41
N MET A 54 20.08 -7.46 -1.69
CA MET A 54 19.87 -7.36 -0.22
C MET A 54 19.09 -6.13 0.22
N GLU A 55 18.82 -5.20 -0.68
CA GLU A 55 18.23 -3.91 -0.34
C GLU A 55 16.72 -3.91 -0.44
N GLY A 56 16.09 -3.39 0.60
CA GLY A 56 14.64 -3.30 0.72
C GLY A 56 13.98 -4.64 1.03
N TYR A 57 12.85 -4.56 1.69
CA TYR A 57 11.98 -5.71 1.87
C TYR A 57 11.41 -6.16 0.53
N ARG A 58 11.22 -7.45 0.33
CA ARG A 58 10.71 -8.03 -0.91
C ARG A 58 9.23 -8.33 -0.77
N TYR A 59 8.48 -8.00 -1.82
CA TYR A 59 7.06 -8.33 -1.91
C TYR A 59 6.85 -9.84 -2.07
N ASN A 60 5.96 -10.42 -1.27
CA ASN A 60 5.68 -11.86 -1.24
C ASN A 60 4.18 -12.21 -1.10
N LYS A 61 3.29 -11.26 -1.30
CA LYS A 61 1.83 -11.49 -1.11
C LYS A 61 1.23 -12.43 -2.15
N GLN A 62 1.87 -12.53 -3.31
CA GLN A 62 1.47 -13.44 -4.38
C GLN A 62 2.60 -14.42 -4.62
N GLU A 63 2.28 -15.71 -4.58
CA GLU A 63 3.23 -16.77 -4.84
C GLU A 63 3.73 -16.68 -6.29
N VAL A 64 5.04 -16.73 -6.45
CA VAL A 64 5.70 -16.91 -7.75
C VAL A 64 6.11 -18.37 -7.83
N PRO A 65 5.49 -19.19 -8.70
CA PRO A 65 5.83 -20.61 -8.83
C PRO A 65 7.30 -20.80 -9.19
N ALA A 66 7.93 -21.83 -8.63
CA ALA A 66 9.32 -22.16 -8.94
C ALA A 66 9.50 -22.39 -10.46
N GLY A 67 10.56 -21.83 -11.02
CA GLY A 67 10.83 -21.89 -12.46
C GLY A 67 10.09 -20.85 -13.31
N SER A 68 9.34 -19.93 -12.70
CA SER A 68 8.79 -18.77 -13.41
C SER A 68 9.92 -17.82 -13.80
N GLU A 69 9.98 -17.44 -15.08
CA GLU A 69 10.96 -16.46 -15.58
C GLU A 69 10.26 -15.12 -15.91
N TRP A 70 9.78 -14.97 -17.14
CA TRP A 70 9.17 -13.73 -17.65
C TRP A 70 7.64 -13.71 -17.54
N SER A 71 7.01 -14.84 -17.25
CA SER A 71 5.57 -14.96 -17.06
C SER A 71 5.25 -15.86 -15.86
N CYS A 72 4.20 -15.52 -15.15
CA CYS A 72 3.70 -16.27 -14.01
C CYS A 72 2.23 -16.61 -14.24
N SER A 73 1.81 -17.82 -13.87
CA SER A 73 0.42 -18.27 -13.95
C SER A 73 -0.43 -17.86 -12.76
N THR A 74 0.14 -17.10 -11.83
CA THR A 74 -0.58 -16.62 -10.64
C THR A 74 -1.60 -15.57 -11.03
N ASP A 75 -2.86 -15.79 -10.66
CA ASP A 75 -3.95 -14.86 -10.91
C ASP A 75 -3.85 -13.63 -10.01
N ILE A 76 -4.12 -12.45 -10.59
CA ILE A 76 -4.22 -11.19 -9.85
C ILE A 76 -5.70 -10.92 -9.59
N PRO A 77 -6.17 -10.92 -8.33
CA PRO A 77 -7.55 -10.65 -8.03
C PRO A 77 -7.92 -9.19 -8.36
N LEU A 78 -8.91 -9.00 -9.22
CA LEU A 78 -9.46 -7.67 -9.52
C LEU A 78 -10.39 -7.18 -8.42
N LEU A 79 -11.10 -8.10 -7.75
CA LEU A 79 -12.01 -7.84 -6.64
C LEU A 79 -12.03 -9.06 -5.73
N ARG A 80 -12.00 -8.86 -4.42
CA ARG A 80 -12.12 -9.93 -3.43
C ARG A 80 -13.03 -9.53 -2.26
N TYR A 81 -13.47 -10.52 -1.50
CA TYR A 81 -14.52 -10.32 -0.50
C TYR A 81 -14.17 -9.28 0.57
N SER A 82 -12.90 -9.20 0.99
CA SER A 82 -12.46 -8.14 1.91
C SER A 82 -12.67 -6.73 1.35
N GLU A 83 -12.57 -6.53 0.02
CA GLU A 83 -12.91 -5.24 -0.60
C GLU A 83 -14.39 -4.92 -0.42
N VAL A 84 -15.28 -5.90 -0.59
CA VAL A 84 -16.72 -5.71 -0.39
C VAL A 84 -17.03 -5.33 1.06
N LEU A 85 -16.40 -6.02 2.03
CA LEU A 85 -16.57 -5.72 3.46
C LEU A 85 -16.08 -4.31 3.81
N LEU A 86 -14.89 -3.92 3.34
CA LEU A 86 -14.32 -2.61 3.62
C LEU A 86 -15.03 -1.48 2.88
N MET A 87 -15.56 -1.72 1.66
CA MET A 87 -16.47 -0.76 1.00
C MET A 87 -17.76 -0.56 1.80
N LYS A 88 -18.37 -1.64 2.28
CA LYS A 88 -19.57 -1.54 3.11
C LYS A 88 -19.28 -0.80 4.42
N ALA A 89 -18.16 -1.08 5.08
CA ALA A 89 -17.74 -0.37 6.28
C ALA A 89 -17.59 1.14 6.02
N GLU A 90 -16.96 1.52 4.92
CA GLU A 90 -16.83 2.93 4.53
C GLU A 90 -18.20 3.58 4.29
N CYS A 91 -19.11 2.90 3.59
CA CYS A 91 -20.47 3.42 3.38
C CYS A 91 -21.21 3.64 4.70
N LEU A 92 -21.11 2.71 5.67
CA LEU A 92 -21.72 2.87 6.98
C LEU A 92 -21.16 4.08 7.73
N LEU A 93 -19.84 4.27 7.75
CA LEU A 93 -19.21 5.44 8.38
C LEU A 93 -19.66 6.75 7.73
N ARG A 94 -19.64 6.82 6.40
CA ARG A 94 -20.04 8.05 5.65
C ARG A 94 -21.51 8.38 5.79
N THR A 95 -22.36 7.40 6.11
CA THR A 95 -23.80 7.60 6.33
C THR A 95 -24.18 7.62 7.82
N ASN A 96 -23.19 7.64 8.72
CA ASN A 96 -23.37 7.59 10.17
C ASN A 96 -24.23 6.39 10.63
N GLN A 97 -24.09 5.26 9.98
CA GLN A 97 -24.73 4.01 10.37
C GLN A 97 -23.74 3.14 11.15
N PRO A 98 -24.19 2.40 12.18
CA PRO A 98 -23.35 1.54 12.98
C PRO A 98 -22.95 0.26 12.23
N GLY A 99 -21.89 -0.42 12.72
CA GLY A 99 -21.48 -1.75 12.26
C GLY A 99 -20.27 -1.77 11.35
N ALA A 100 -19.62 -0.66 11.10
CA ALA A 100 -18.38 -0.60 10.32
C ALA A 100 -17.24 -1.38 11.01
N GLY A 101 -17.09 -1.20 12.33
CA GLY A 101 -16.07 -1.88 13.13
C GLY A 101 -16.19 -3.41 13.08
N GLU A 102 -17.41 -3.94 13.08
CA GLU A 102 -17.65 -5.39 12.96
C GLU A 102 -17.15 -5.94 11.61
N LEU A 103 -17.42 -5.23 10.51
CA LEU A 103 -16.98 -5.62 9.17
C LEU A 103 -15.45 -5.57 9.04
N VAL A 104 -14.82 -4.53 9.57
CA VAL A 104 -13.37 -4.41 9.59
C VAL A 104 -12.75 -5.47 10.49
N THR A 105 -13.32 -5.72 11.67
CA THR A 105 -12.90 -6.80 12.58
C THR A 105 -12.93 -8.15 11.86
N GLU A 106 -13.95 -8.43 11.04
CA GLU A 106 -14.04 -9.68 10.28
C GLU A 106 -12.85 -9.85 9.32
N VAL A 107 -12.47 -8.77 8.60
CA VAL A 107 -11.27 -8.79 7.73
C VAL A 107 -10.00 -9.02 8.54
N ARG A 108 -9.89 -8.40 9.71
CA ARG A 108 -8.71 -8.44 10.59
C ARG A 108 -8.50 -9.79 11.29
N LYS A 109 -9.57 -10.54 11.57
CA LYS A 109 -9.48 -11.85 12.26
C LYS A 109 -8.44 -12.79 11.63
N ARG A 110 -8.31 -12.77 10.32
CA ARG A 110 -7.30 -13.58 9.61
C ARG A 110 -5.87 -13.19 9.98
N ALA A 111 -5.63 -11.90 10.15
CA ALA A 111 -4.30 -11.34 10.43
C ALA A 111 -3.89 -11.45 11.91
N PHE A 112 -4.86 -11.58 12.81
CA PHE A 112 -4.62 -11.61 14.27
C PHE A 112 -4.98 -12.97 14.89
N LYS A 113 -4.74 -14.08 14.18
CA LYS A 113 -5.05 -15.44 14.69
C LYS A 113 -4.34 -15.75 16.02
N ALA A 114 -3.11 -15.30 16.19
CA ALA A 114 -2.34 -15.51 17.43
C ALA A 114 -2.87 -14.69 18.61
N ASN A 115 -3.54 -13.58 18.35
CA ASN A 115 -4.16 -12.73 19.37
C ASN A 115 -5.47 -12.12 18.85
N PRO A 116 -6.58 -12.90 18.89
CA PRO A 116 -7.85 -12.47 18.31
C PRO A 116 -8.44 -11.18 18.88
N SER A 117 -8.09 -10.81 20.12
CA SER A 117 -8.55 -9.56 20.73
C SER A 117 -8.00 -8.32 20.00
N LYS A 118 -6.80 -8.40 19.43
CA LYS A 118 -6.20 -7.33 18.62
C LYS A 118 -6.87 -7.14 17.25
N ALA A 119 -7.69 -8.09 16.80
CA ALA A 119 -8.48 -7.93 15.58
C ALA A 119 -9.64 -6.95 15.74
N ILE A 120 -10.12 -6.78 16.97
CA ILE A 120 -11.31 -5.95 17.25
C ILE A 120 -10.98 -4.48 17.01
N VAL A 121 -11.88 -3.82 16.29
CA VAL A 121 -11.85 -2.37 16.06
C VAL A 121 -13.28 -1.84 16.10
N THR A 122 -13.46 -0.65 16.66
CA THR A 122 -14.75 0.01 16.80
C THR A 122 -14.99 1.02 15.66
N ASP A 123 -16.26 1.43 15.47
CA ASP A 123 -16.63 2.48 14.53
C ASP A 123 -15.93 3.81 14.84
N ASP A 124 -15.72 4.12 16.13
CA ASP A 124 -15.07 5.36 16.53
C ASP A 124 -13.56 5.34 16.27
N GLU A 125 -12.89 4.22 16.52
CA GLU A 125 -11.48 4.06 16.15
C GLU A 125 -11.28 4.21 14.64
N LEU A 126 -12.22 3.75 13.81
CA LEU A 126 -12.11 3.89 12.34
C LEU A 126 -12.22 5.34 11.87
N LYS A 127 -12.76 6.23 12.69
CA LYS A 127 -12.85 7.69 12.42
C LYS A 127 -11.58 8.45 12.78
N GLU A 128 -10.69 7.85 13.54
CA GLU A 128 -9.41 8.46 13.91
C GLU A 128 -8.56 8.82 12.69
N ASN A 129 -7.57 9.68 12.89
CA ASN A 129 -6.65 10.06 11.83
C ASN A 129 -5.76 8.85 11.42
N SER A 130 -5.19 8.92 10.22
CA SER A 130 -4.20 7.96 9.76
C SER A 130 -2.96 7.96 10.65
N SER A 131 -2.43 6.79 10.91
CA SER A 131 -1.17 6.59 11.65
C SER A 131 0.08 6.88 10.80
N TYR A 132 -0.08 7.05 9.48
CA TYR A 132 1.02 7.33 8.58
C TYR A 132 1.56 8.76 8.77
N LYS A 133 2.88 8.89 8.86
CA LYS A 133 3.56 10.18 8.94
C LYS A 133 3.75 10.74 7.53
N TRP A 134 2.88 11.67 7.16
CA TRP A 134 2.91 12.34 5.86
C TRP A 134 4.06 13.34 5.76
N GLY A 135 4.61 13.48 4.57
CA GLY A 135 5.69 14.42 4.26
C GLY A 135 6.63 13.92 3.19
N VAL A 136 7.41 14.83 2.62
CA VAL A 136 8.52 14.49 1.75
C VAL A 136 9.64 13.88 2.57
N VAL A 137 10.15 12.74 2.14
CA VAL A 137 11.18 12.00 2.86
C VAL A 137 12.49 12.05 2.06
N GLU A 138 13.55 12.51 2.70
CA GLU A 138 14.91 12.43 2.21
C GLU A 138 15.78 11.79 3.28
N LYS A 139 16.61 10.85 2.90
CA LYS A 139 17.51 10.13 3.84
C LYS A 139 16.75 9.60 5.07
N TYR A 140 15.60 8.98 4.84
CA TYR A 140 14.69 8.41 5.88
C TYR A 140 14.09 9.42 6.85
N GLN A 141 14.22 10.72 6.59
CA GLN A 141 13.68 11.78 7.44
C GLN A 141 12.67 12.63 6.68
N ILE A 142 11.61 13.07 7.36
CA ILE A 142 10.66 14.02 6.78
C ILE A 142 11.34 15.40 6.75
N THR A 143 11.60 15.88 5.53
CA THR A 143 12.23 17.20 5.29
C THR A 143 11.21 18.28 5.01
N ASP A 144 10.03 17.93 4.52
CA ASP A 144 8.92 18.84 4.28
C ASP A 144 7.62 18.12 4.67
N PRO A 145 7.00 18.48 5.81
CA PRO A 145 5.79 17.80 6.27
C PRO A 145 4.58 18.03 5.36
N GLY A 146 4.55 19.13 4.59
CA GLY A 146 3.40 19.48 3.75
C GLY A 146 2.10 19.65 4.54
N ASN A 147 0.98 19.32 3.95
CA ASN A 147 -0.32 19.38 4.61
C ASN A 147 -0.47 18.31 5.69
N GLN A 148 -0.77 18.72 6.93
CA GLN A 148 -0.96 17.86 8.09
C GLN A 148 -2.40 17.76 8.58
N ASP A 149 -3.37 18.32 7.83
CA ASP A 149 -4.78 18.21 8.20
C ASP A 149 -5.18 16.75 8.43
N PRO A 150 -6.05 16.45 9.41
CA PRO A 150 -6.50 15.09 9.64
C PRO A 150 -7.25 14.52 8.43
N ILE A 151 -7.16 13.21 8.26
CA ILE A 151 -7.87 12.48 7.22
C ILE A 151 -9.16 11.93 7.82
N GLU A 152 -10.28 12.31 7.23
CA GLU A 152 -11.58 11.76 7.62
C GLU A 152 -11.57 10.23 7.39
N PHE A 153 -11.90 9.46 8.42
CA PHE A 153 -11.79 8.00 8.44
C PHE A 153 -10.36 7.50 8.14
N GLY A 154 -9.36 8.21 8.65
CA GLY A 154 -7.95 7.92 8.39
C GLY A 154 -7.53 6.53 8.83
N ARG A 155 -8.06 6.04 9.95
CA ARG A 155 -7.81 4.69 10.43
C ARG A 155 -8.39 3.62 9.49
N LEU A 156 -9.58 3.86 8.90
CA LEU A 156 -10.12 2.97 7.86
C LEU A 156 -9.26 3.00 6.59
N PHE A 157 -8.74 4.18 6.22
CA PHE A 157 -7.80 4.29 5.10
C PHE A 157 -6.53 3.46 5.36
N ASP A 158 -5.95 3.51 6.56
CA ASP A 158 -4.80 2.68 6.94
C ASP A 158 -5.12 1.19 6.80
N GLU A 159 -6.29 0.76 7.29
CA GLU A 159 -6.73 -0.63 7.19
C GLU A 159 -6.81 -1.11 5.75
N ARG A 160 -7.32 -0.26 4.85
CA ARG A 160 -7.34 -0.56 3.41
C ARG A 160 -5.93 -0.62 2.83
N CYS A 161 -5.02 0.25 3.25
CA CYS A 161 -3.63 0.22 2.81
C CYS A 161 -2.91 -1.06 3.23
N TRP A 162 -3.14 -1.55 4.46
CA TRP A 162 -2.54 -2.80 4.93
C TRP A 162 -3.13 -4.03 4.24
N GLU A 163 -4.45 -4.01 3.99
CA GLU A 163 -5.15 -5.14 3.37
C GLU A 163 -4.86 -5.25 1.87
N PHE A 164 -4.75 -4.12 1.15
CA PHE A 164 -4.65 -4.09 -0.32
C PHE A 164 -3.31 -3.61 -0.86
N VAL A 165 -2.25 -3.71 -0.07
CA VAL A 165 -0.91 -3.38 -0.54
C VAL A 165 -0.58 -4.15 -1.83
N TRP A 166 -0.09 -3.44 -2.86
CA TRP A 166 0.22 -3.97 -4.20
C TRP A 166 -0.96 -4.53 -5.02
N GLU A 167 -2.20 -4.32 -4.59
CA GLU A 167 -3.39 -4.72 -5.35
C GLU A 167 -3.99 -3.60 -6.22
N GLY A 168 -3.28 -2.47 -6.37
CA GLY A 168 -3.68 -1.38 -7.26
C GLY A 168 -4.74 -0.42 -6.70
N TYR A 169 -5.17 -0.58 -5.46
CA TYR A 169 -6.23 0.23 -4.86
C TYR A 169 -5.77 1.58 -4.32
N THR A 170 -4.51 1.72 -3.94
CA THR A 170 -4.00 2.86 -3.16
C THR A 170 -4.29 4.22 -3.80
N ARG A 171 -4.02 4.39 -5.11
CA ARG A 171 -4.29 5.67 -5.78
C ARG A 171 -5.77 6.03 -5.76
N ARG A 172 -6.65 5.08 -6.05
CA ARG A 172 -8.11 5.26 -6.01
C ARG A 172 -8.57 5.67 -4.62
N ASP A 173 -8.07 4.99 -3.60
CA ASP A 173 -8.43 5.25 -2.21
C ASP A 173 -7.89 6.61 -1.75
N MET A 174 -6.66 6.98 -2.10
CA MET A 174 -6.12 8.31 -1.82
C MET A 174 -6.95 9.44 -2.44
N ILE A 175 -7.50 9.24 -3.65
CA ILE A 175 -8.42 10.19 -4.29
C ILE A 175 -9.73 10.29 -3.51
N ARG A 176 -10.35 9.15 -3.16
CA ARG A 176 -11.64 9.11 -2.44
C ARG A 176 -11.57 9.68 -1.03
N PHE A 177 -10.44 9.50 -0.34
CA PHE A 177 -10.19 10.06 0.99
C PHE A 177 -9.63 11.50 0.93
N GLY A 178 -9.56 12.10 -0.26
CA GLY A 178 -9.13 13.49 -0.45
C GLY A 178 -7.64 13.74 -0.16
N ILE A 179 -6.81 12.70 -0.23
CA ILE A 179 -5.40 12.72 0.14
C ILE A 179 -4.50 13.07 -1.05
N PHE A 180 -4.81 12.51 -2.22
CA PHE A 180 -3.90 12.44 -3.38
C PHE A 180 -3.36 13.79 -3.83
N CYS A 181 -4.19 14.83 -3.85
CA CYS A 181 -3.81 16.18 -4.25
C CYS A 181 -3.49 17.12 -3.07
N LYS A 182 -3.44 16.61 -1.84
CA LYS A 182 -3.21 17.43 -0.65
C LYS A 182 -1.97 17.02 0.14
N LYS A 183 -1.72 15.72 0.29
CA LYS A 183 -0.64 15.18 1.13
C LYS A 183 0.64 14.97 0.32
N SER A 184 1.77 15.07 1.01
CA SER A 184 3.08 14.66 0.50
C SER A 184 3.47 13.31 1.12
N TRP A 185 4.17 12.46 0.36
CA TRP A 185 4.73 11.20 0.86
C TRP A 185 5.94 10.79 0.02
N LEU A 186 6.96 10.24 0.64
CA LEU A 186 8.22 9.93 -0.02
C LEU A 186 8.72 11.13 -0.86
N SER A 187 8.88 10.98 -2.16
CA SER A 187 9.26 12.06 -3.09
C SER A 187 8.06 12.80 -3.71
N HIS A 188 6.83 12.35 -3.41
CA HIS A 188 5.63 12.97 -3.98
C HIS A 188 5.29 14.29 -3.30
N LYS A 189 4.99 15.31 -4.12
CA LYS A 189 4.35 16.56 -3.72
C LYS A 189 3.07 16.78 -4.52
N PRO A 190 2.02 17.37 -3.93
CA PRO A 190 0.82 17.73 -4.67
C PRO A 190 1.10 18.63 -5.87
N GLN A 191 0.47 18.36 -7.00
CA GLN A 191 0.65 19.10 -8.25
C GLN A 191 -0.67 19.65 -8.83
N GLY A 192 -1.67 19.85 -7.97
CA GLY A 192 -2.98 20.37 -8.34
C GLY A 192 -4.06 19.30 -8.51
N ASP A 193 -5.31 19.74 -8.38
CA ASP A 193 -6.48 18.85 -8.32
C ASP A 193 -6.76 18.13 -9.64
N HIS A 194 -6.26 18.63 -10.76
CA HIS A 194 -6.40 17.96 -12.06
C HIS A 194 -5.73 16.58 -12.10
N ARG A 195 -4.78 16.31 -11.18
CA ARG A 195 -4.06 15.02 -11.13
C ARG A 195 -4.93 13.84 -10.68
N ILE A 196 -6.18 14.07 -10.26
CA ILE A 196 -7.12 12.98 -9.98
C ILE A 196 -7.54 12.22 -11.23
N VAL A 197 -7.46 12.85 -12.42
CA VAL A 197 -7.69 12.22 -13.72
C VAL A 197 -6.41 12.17 -14.53
N PHE A 198 -6.34 11.26 -15.48
CA PHE A 198 -5.25 11.21 -16.46
C PHE A 198 -5.56 12.06 -17.69
N PRO A 199 -4.56 12.55 -18.41
CA PRO A 199 -4.79 13.13 -19.75
C PRO A 199 -5.31 12.06 -20.69
N ILE A 200 -6.19 12.45 -21.60
CA ILE A 200 -6.58 11.60 -22.71
C ILE A 200 -5.35 11.43 -23.62
N PRO A 201 -4.99 10.21 -24.05
CA PRO A 201 -3.86 10.01 -24.94
C PRO A 201 -3.97 10.88 -26.21
N GLN A 202 -2.90 11.59 -26.57
CA GLN A 202 -2.94 12.53 -27.70
C GLN A 202 -3.43 11.87 -28.99
N ARG A 203 -3.00 10.64 -29.26
CA ARG A 203 -3.49 9.87 -30.42
C ARG A 203 -5.01 9.70 -30.46
N ALA A 204 -5.66 9.58 -29.31
CA ALA A 204 -7.12 9.46 -29.24
C ALA A 204 -7.80 10.79 -29.55
N VAL A 205 -7.24 11.89 -29.05
CA VAL A 205 -7.72 13.26 -29.35
C VAL A 205 -7.56 13.56 -30.84
N ASP A 206 -6.41 13.24 -31.40
CA ASP A 206 -6.11 13.49 -32.84
C ASP A 206 -7.02 12.65 -33.76
N ALA A 207 -7.35 11.43 -33.35
CA ALA A 207 -8.21 10.53 -34.13
C ALA A 207 -9.70 10.83 -34.02
N ASN A 208 -10.15 11.59 -33.03
CA ASN A 208 -11.56 11.86 -32.80
C ASN A 208 -11.80 13.34 -32.47
N PRO A 209 -12.24 14.14 -33.43
CA PRO A 209 -12.47 15.59 -33.26
C PRO A 209 -13.60 15.93 -32.26
N LYS A 210 -14.34 14.94 -31.77
CA LYS A 210 -15.33 15.12 -30.70
C LYS A 210 -14.75 14.97 -29.30
N LEU A 211 -13.50 14.53 -29.17
CA LEU A 211 -12.81 14.46 -27.88
C LEU A 211 -12.15 15.81 -27.58
N THR A 212 -12.39 16.26 -26.36
CA THR A 212 -11.71 17.43 -25.79
C THR A 212 -10.81 16.95 -24.64
N GLN A 213 -9.58 17.38 -24.64
CA GLN A 213 -8.63 17.07 -23.56
C GLN A 213 -9.15 17.58 -22.21
N ASN A 214 -8.83 16.86 -21.12
CA ASN A 214 -9.12 17.33 -19.78
C ASN A 214 -8.48 18.72 -19.54
N PRO A 215 -9.23 19.70 -18.95
CA PRO A 215 -8.88 21.14 -19.02
C PRO A 215 -7.44 21.48 -18.64
N ALA A 216 -6.90 20.89 -17.59
CA ALA A 216 -5.54 21.19 -17.13
C ALA A 216 -4.42 20.49 -17.93
N TYR A 217 -4.79 19.71 -18.94
CA TYR A 217 -3.87 19.04 -19.88
C TYR A 217 -4.05 19.54 -21.31
N ALA A 218 -5.00 20.46 -21.54
CA ALA A 218 -5.11 21.18 -22.81
C ALA A 218 -3.95 22.21 -22.89
N ASN A 219 -3.20 22.15 -23.98
CA ASN A 219 -2.15 23.13 -24.30
C ASN A 219 -2.76 24.45 -24.81
#